data_a27ef918161dc83177769b7f12f6952f
#
_entry.id   a27ef918161dc83177769b7f12f6952f
#
_cell.length_a   1.000
_cell.length_b   1.000
_cell.length_c   1.000
_cell.angle_alpha   90.00
_cell.angle_beta   90.00
_cell.angle_gamma   90.00
#
_symmetry.space_group_name_H-M   'P 1'
#
loop_
_entity.id
_entity.type
_entity.pdbx_description
1 polymer ?
#
loop_
_entity_poly.entity_id
_entity_poly.type
_entity_poly.pdbx_seq_one_letter_code
_entity_poly.pdbx_strand_id
1 'polypeptide(L)'
;MKKYFLASLAFAALLISCNSNEWDVTSDLSVDKTDPTVGLTPVAEAEGMDYAPLYWSVYGHLRAQEKAGSFPNIFTEQDWDEAIDYVATNLKSHGYDMLVTDGFASMSGDDGYMTRYSRTAKDESSPEVPLTTIVAKLKAKGLKLGVYDSPFWYHYTNPNAVIPGTDGIKVSSLAYDPAKDKDIKHPGSKDQFGWVVTDHPGAEQYFEGFFKHYSDLGVKFVRMDFLSWYEDGMNYTDVIDRGYGRERYVKGMQWINKYAQKYGVYVSLVMPHLRNNALIERYAGNMVRIDADALEGSWYRFSDNNRGSLRGGWPNSENAFDGFINWSKISGRKKIRLDGDFIR
;
A
#
# COMPACT_ATOMS: atom_id res chain seq x y z
N MET A 1 -12.15 -21.13 63.47
CA MET A 1 -10.96 -20.94 62.64
C MET A 1 -11.09 -21.73 61.33
N LYS A 2 -12.01 -21.39 60.40
CA LYS A 2 -12.16 -22.05 59.10
C LYS A 2 -12.84 -21.14 58.07
N LYS A 3 -12.56 -19.85 58.03
CA LYS A 3 -13.16 -18.91 57.06
C LYS A 3 -12.17 -17.99 56.34
N TYR A 4 -10.87 -18.21 56.45
CA TYR A 4 -9.87 -17.31 55.80
C TYR A 4 -8.96 -18.01 54.77
N PHE A 5 -9.27 -19.23 54.35
CA PHE A 5 -8.42 -19.98 53.42
C PHE A 5 -8.94 -20.03 51.98
N LEU A 6 -10.09 -19.44 51.68
CA LEU A 6 -10.70 -19.44 50.34
C LEU A 6 -10.58 -18.10 49.61
N ALA A 7 -10.09 -17.05 50.28
CA ALA A 7 -9.90 -15.74 49.62
C ALA A 7 -8.53 -15.56 48.97
N SER A 8 -7.55 -16.42 49.28
CA SER A 8 -6.18 -16.30 48.75
C SER A 8 -5.95 -17.03 47.43
N LEU A 9 -6.85 -17.92 47.01
CA LEU A 9 -6.74 -18.62 45.74
C LEU A 9 -7.47 -17.90 44.58
N ALA A 10 -8.39 -17.00 44.89
CA ALA A 10 -9.09 -16.22 43.85
C ALA A 10 -8.26 -15.01 43.37
N PHE A 11 -7.25 -14.56 44.14
CA PHE A 11 -6.40 -13.44 43.75
C PHE A 11 -5.17 -13.82 42.93
N ALA A 12 -4.79 -15.10 42.94
CA ALA A 12 -3.69 -15.62 42.13
C ALA A 12 -4.11 -15.96 40.70
N ALA A 13 -5.42 -16.13 40.44
CA ALA A 13 -5.95 -16.42 39.12
C ALA A 13 -6.23 -15.15 38.26
N LEU A 14 -6.19 -13.96 38.88
CA LEU A 14 -6.44 -12.68 38.22
C LEU A 14 -5.17 -11.95 37.78
N LEU A 15 -3.98 -12.49 38.10
CA LEU A 15 -2.71 -11.90 37.69
C LEU A 15 -2.03 -12.63 36.48
N ILE A 16 -2.68 -13.64 35.92
CA ILE A 16 -2.17 -14.38 34.73
C ILE A 16 -2.87 -13.93 33.43
N SER A 17 -3.79 -12.96 33.51
CA SER A 17 -4.57 -12.51 32.35
C SER A 17 -4.09 -11.18 31.73
N CYS A 18 -2.92 -10.70 32.07
CA CYS A 18 -2.39 -9.46 31.51
C CYS A 18 -0.96 -9.66 31.02
N ASN A 19 -0.73 -10.58 30.10
CA ASN A 19 0.48 -10.56 29.27
C ASN A 19 0.42 -11.60 28.14
N SER A 20 -0.51 -11.47 27.25
CA SER A 20 -0.40 -12.11 25.94
C SER A 20 -1.20 -11.35 24.91
N ASN A 21 -0.77 -10.12 24.62
CA ASN A 21 -1.03 -9.51 23.33
C ASN A 21 -0.01 -10.00 22.27
N GLU A 22 0.57 -11.16 22.49
CA GLU A 22 1.09 -11.96 21.41
C GLU A 22 -0.12 -12.65 20.82
N TRP A 23 -0.60 -12.11 19.71
CA TRP A 23 -1.44 -12.86 18.81
C TRP A 23 -0.66 -14.10 18.42
N ASP A 24 -1.05 -15.23 19.00
CA ASP A 24 -0.50 -16.52 18.60
C ASP A 24 -1.04 -16.85 17.19
N VAL A 25 -0.45 -16.21 16.20
CA VAL A 25 -0.70 -16.45 14.76
C VAL A 25 0.02 -17.74 14.32
N THR A 26 0.62 -18.47 15.25
CA THR A 26 1.42 -19.65 14.93
C THR A 26 0.60 -20.90 14.66
N SER A 27 -0.70 -20.90 14.94
CA SER A 27 -1.50 -22.12 14.81
C SER A 27 -1.96 -22.47 13.39
N ASP A 28 -1.81 -21.55 12.40
CA ASP A 28 -2.19 -21.84 10.99
C ASP A 28 -1.03 -21.72 10.00
N LEU A 29 0.18 -21.56 10.50
CA LEU A 29 1.37 -21.52 9.67
C LEU A 29 1.98 -22.93 9.56
N SER A 30 1.48 -23.72 8.61
CA SER A 30 2.38 -24.63 7.91
C SER A 30 3.34 -23.78 7.06
N VAL A 31 4.21 -23.04 7.73
CA VAL A 31 5.23 -22.25 7.08
C VAL A 31 6.18 -23.21 6.42
N ASP A 32 6.28 -23.12 5.11
CA ASP A 32 7.46 -23.60 4.41
C ASP A 32 8.67 -23.08 5.21
N LYS A 33 9.51 -23.99 5.67
CA LYS A 33 10.61 -23.72 6.63
C LYS A 33 11.74 -22.89 6.01
N THR A 34 11.58 -22.41 4.79
CA THR A 34 12.56 -21.59 4.09
C THR A 34 12.29 -20.11 4.36
N ASP A 35 13.30 -19.39 4.81
CA ASP A 35 13.26 -17.94 4.94
C ASP A 35 12.97 -17.32 3.56
N PRO A 36 11.84 -16.63 3.36
CA PRO A 36 11.45 -16.09 2.07
C PRO A 36 12.35 -14.94 1.58
N THR A 37 13.29 -14.51 2.39
CA THR A 37 14.23 -13.42 2.07
C THR A 37 15.61 -13.91 1.66
N VAL A 38 15.83 -15.21 1.62
CA VAL A 38 17.12 -15.79 1.19
C VAL A 38 17.45 -15.33 -0.23
N GLY A 39 18.61 -14.72 -0.39
CA GLY A 39 19.08 -14.19 -1.68
C GLY A 39 18.52 -12.81 -2.06
N LEU A 40 17.64 -12.22 -1.25
CA LEU A 40 17.16 -10.87 -1.47
C LEU A 40 18.08 -9.83 -0.81
N THR A 41 18.21 -8.68 -1.46
CA THR A 41 18.76 -7.45 -0.88
C THR A 41 17.60 -6.48 -0.64
N PRO A 42 17.53 -5.78 0.51
CA PRO A 42 16.49 -4.80 0.74
C PRO A 42 16.47 -3.70 -0.35
N VAL A 43 15.29 -3.33 -0.82
CA VAL A 43 15.13 -2.25 -1.83
C VAL A 43 15.77 -0.94 -1.34
N ALA A 44 15.69 -0.66 -0.04
CA ALA A 44 16.28 0.54 0.57
C ALA A 44 17.83 0.56 0.55
N GLU A 45 18.49 -0.54 0.23
CA GLU A 45 19.95 -0.60 0.07
C GLU A 45 20.39 -0.27 -1.35
N ALA A 46 19.49 -0.29 -2.33
CA ALA A 46 19.81 0.06 -3.70
C ALA A 46 20.27 1.52 -3.80
N GLU A 47 21.18 1.78 -4.73
CA GLU A 47 21.74 3.11 -4.95
C GLU A 47 20.63 4.13 -5.26
N GLY A 48 20.66 5.27 -4.57
CA GLY A 48 19.67 6.34 -4.73
C GLY A 48 18.30 6.05 -4.10
N MET A 49 18.14 4.92 -3.38
CA MET A 49 16.87 4.51 -2.76
C MET A 49 16.82 4.74 -1.25
N ASP A 50 17.92 5.11 -0.62
CA ASP A 50 17.99 5.36 0.84
C ASP A 50 17.65 6.82 1.18
N TYR A 51 16.39 7.19 0.98
CA TYR A 51 15.87 8.51 1.38
C TYR A 51 14.43 8.38 1.91
N ALA A 52 13.96 9.41 2.60
CA ALA A 52 12.56 9.53 3.00
C ALA A 52 11.95 10.65 2.16
N PRO A 53 11.08 10.35 1.19
CA PRO A 53 10.49 11.36 0.34
C PRO A 53 9.55 12.26 1.16
N LEU A 54 9.64 13.57 0.93
CA LEU A 54 8.60 14.50 1.33
C LEU A 54 7.75 14.79 0.10
N TYR A 55 6.48 14.47 0.18
CA TYR A 55 5.58 14.62 -0.96
C TYR A 55 4.26 15.27 -0.56
N TRP A 56 3.66 15.95 -1.50
CA TRP A 56 2.31 16.44 -1.43
C TRP A 56 1.37 15.43 -2.11
N SER A 57 0.28 15.06 -1.44
CA SER A 57 -0.71 14.12 -1.97
C SER A 57 -1.97 14.84 -2.40
N VAL A 58 -2.50 14.48 -3.55
CA VAL A 58 -3.81 14.99 -4.04
C VAL A 58 -4.95 14.60 -3.10
N TYR A 59 -4.77 13.58 -2.25
CA TYR A 59 -5.77 13.14 -1.28
C TYR A 59 -6.23 14.26 -0.34
N GLY A 60 -5.31 15.15 0.05
CA GLY A 60 -5.65 16.31 0.87
C GLY A 60 -6.68 17.24 0.23
N HIS A 61 -6.50 17.55 -1.05
CA HIS A 61 -7.42 18.35 -1.84
C HIS A 61 -8.79 17.65 -1.96
N LEU A 62 -8.78 16.39 -2.31
CA LEU A 62 -10.01 15.60 -2.46
C LEU A 62 -10.83 15.52 -1.17
N ARG A 63 -10.16 15.34 -0.03
CA ARG A 63 -10.85 15.34 1.28
C ARG A 63 -11.38 16.73 1.65
N ALA A 64 -10.72 17.82 1.25
CA ALA A 64 -11.22 19.16 1.46
C ALA A 64 -12.48 19.41 0.63
N GLN A 65 -12.51 18.99 -0.62
CA GLN A 65 -13.70 19.06 -1.48
C GLN A 65 -14.86 18.25 -0.88
N GLU A 66 -14.61 17.03 -0.41
CA GLU A 66 -15.63 16.18 0.21
C GLU A 66 -16.25 16.86 1.44
N LYS A 67 -15.43 17.45 2.32
CA LYS A 67 -15.91 18.20 3.48
C LYS A 67 -16.71 19.44 3.10
N ALA A 68 -16.39 20.08 1.98
CA ALA A 68 -17.14 21.21 1.46
C ALA A 68 -18.46 20.79 0.79
N GLY A 69 -18.77 19.49 0.73
CA GLY A 69 -19.97 18.98 0.07
C GLY A 69 -19.89 18.95 -1.45
N SER A 70 -18.71 19.13 -2.01
CA SER A 70 -18.47 19.04 -3.45
C SER A 70 -18.34 17.58 -3.87
N PHE A 71 -19.34 17.06 -4.57
CA PHE A 71 -19.31 15.74 -5.20
C PHE A 71 -19.72 15.88 -6.67
N PRO A 72 -19.05 15.19 -7.58
CA PRO A 72 -17.90 14.31 -7.43
C PRO A 72 -16.61 15.08 -7.09
N ASN A 73 -15.71 14.44 -6.33
CA ASN A 73 -14.37 14.95 -6.06
C ASN A 73 -13.57 14.91 -7.36
N ILE A 74 -13.46 16.03 -8.05
CA ILE A 74 -12.78 16.15 -9.33
C ILE A 74 -11.40 16.74 -9.09
N PHE A 75 -10.40 16.21 -9.79
CA PHE A 75 -9.06 16.77 -9.83
C PHE A 75 -8.70 17.02 -11.30
N THR A 76 -8.90 18.25 -11.74
CA THR A 76 -8.75 18.66 -13.14
C THR A 76 -7.29 18.90 -13.51
N GLU A 77 -7.01 19.13 -14.78
CA GLU A 77 -5.69 19.57 -15.22
C GLU A 77 -5.31 20.94 -14.61
N GLN A 78 -6.28 21.83 -14.39
CA GLN A 78 -6.07 23.09 -13.69
C GLN A 78 -5.67 22.87 -12.23
N ASP A 79 -6.34 21.94 -11.52
CA ASP A 79 -5.97 21.59 -10.15
C ASP A 79 -4.54 21.04 -10.08
N TRP A 80 -4.11 20.28 -11.10
CA TRP A 80 -2.71 19.87 -11.23
C TRP A 80 -1.77 21.06 -11.37
N ASP A 81 -2.09 22.04 -12.22
CA ASP A 81 -1.26 23.23 -12.42
C ASP A 81 -1.14 24.02 -11.11
N GLU A 82 -2.24 24.25 -10.42
CA GLU A 82 -2.28 24.96 -9.14
C GLU A 82 -1.49 24.23 -8.04
N ALA A 83 -1.65 22.91 -7.92
CA ALA A 83 -0.91 22.10 -6.95
C ALA A 83 0.59 22.06 -7.24
N ILE A 84 0.98 21.91 -8.51
CA ILE A 84 2.38 21.93 -8.94
C ILE A 84 3.03 23.26 -8.64
N ASP A 85 2.36 24.37 -8.96
CA ASP A 85 2.86 25.71 -8.69
C ASP A 85 2.95 25.99 -7.19
N TYR A 86 1.97 25.55 -6.41
CA TYR A 86 1.99 25.68 -4.96
C TYR A 86 3.21 24.94 -4.34
N VAL A 87 3.39 23.68 -4.70
CA VAL A 87 4.51 22.88 -4.18
C VAL A 87 5.85 23.46 -4.63
N ALA A 88 5.98 23.82 -5.91
CA ALA A 88 7.22 24.40 -6.44
C ALA A 88 7.60 25.72 -5.75
N THR A 89 6.62 26.56 -5.43
CA THR A 89 6.84 27.87 -4.86
C THR A 89 7.02 27.84 -3.35
N ASN A 90 6.21 27.03 -2.65
CA ASN A 90 6.10 27.14 -1.19
C ASN A 90 6.76 25.98 -0.44
N LEU A 91 6.84 24.78 -1.04
CA LEU A 91 7.27 23.58 -0.32
C LEU A 91 8.60 23.03 -0.80
N LYS A 92 8.98 23.26 -2.05
CA LYS A 92 10.21 22.70 -2.63
C LYS A 92 11.48 23.09 -1.87
N SER A 93 11.58 24.35 -1.42
CA SER A 93 12.71 24.82 -0.61
C SER A 93 12.82 24.14 0.76
N HIS A 94 11.75 23.49 1.20
CA HIS A 94 11.67 22.68 2.44
C HIS A 94 11.84 21.18 2.20
N GLY A 95 12.23 20.77 0.99
CA GLY A 95 12.53 19.38 0.65
C GLY A 95 11.38 18.59 0.03
N TYR A 96 10.22 19.20 -0.19
CA TYR A 96 9.12 18.58 -0.93
C TYR A 96 9.44 18.62 -2.43
N ASP A 97 9.76 17.48 -3.01
CA ASP A 97 10.14 17.41 -4.43
C ASP A 97 9.21 16.52 -5.26
N MET A 98 8.08 16.11 -4.69
CA MET A 98 7.18 15.15 -5.31
C MET A 98 5.71 15.49 -5.06
N LEU A 99 4.87 15.26 -6.08
CA LEU A 99 3.43 15.14 -5.94
C LEU A 99 3.01 13.70 -6.19
N VAL A 100 2.05 13.20 -5.42
CA VAL A 100 1.59 11.81 -5.50
C VAL A 100 0.10 11.78 -5.79
N THR A 101 -0.32 10.98 -6.78
CA THR A 101 -1.73 10.65 -6.97
C THR A 101 -2.24 9.89 -5.76
N ASP A 102 -3.53 9.96 -5.48
CA ASP A 102 -4.13 9.20 -4.40
C ASP A 102 -5.59 8.91 -4.68
N GLY A 103 -6.09 7.92 -3.97
CA GLY A 103 -7.44 7.42 -4.15
C GLY A 103 -7.60 6.57 -5.41
N PHE A 104 -8.72 5.92 -5.46
CA PHE A 104 -9.05 5.04 -6.57
C PHE A 104 -9.26 5.86 -7.83
N ALA A 105 -8.31 5.79 -8.68
CA ALA A 105 -8.39 6.36 -10.00
C ALA A 105 -8.77 5.26 -10.99
N SER A 106 -9.74 5.55 -11.84
CA SER A 106 -10.14 4.62 -12.89
C SER A 106 -9.28 4.83 -14.09
N MET A 107 -8.27 3.95 -14.28
CA MET A 107 -7.48 4.17 -15.48
C MET A 107 -6.68 2.99 -15.91
N SER A 108 -6.72 2.70 -17.17
CA SER A 108 -5.78 1.81 -17.79
C SER A 108 -5.23 2.42 -19.06
N GLY A 109 -4.08 1.92 -19.44
CA GLY A 109 -3.55 2.04 -20.77
C GLY A 109 -3.80 0.78 -21.57
N ASP A 110 -3.22 0.72 -22.76
CA ASP A 110 -3.36 -0.40 -23.67
C ASP A 110 -2.71 -1.68 -23.14
N ASP A 111 -1.74 -1.55 -22.24
CA ASP A 111 -1.01 -2.63 -21.57
C ASP A 111 -1.57 -3.04 -20.19
N GLY A 112 -2.70 -2.45 -19.80
CA GLY A 112 -3.34 -2.73 -18.51
C GLY A 112 -2.82 -1.93 -17.33
N TYR A 113 -1.85 -1.03 -17.54
CA TYR A 113 -1.32 -0.14 -16.51
C TYR A 113 -1.94 1.25 -16.62
N MET A 114 -1.83 2.04 -15.55
CA MET A 114 -2.37 3.39 -15.51
C MET A 114 -1.61 4.34 -16.45
N THR A 115 -2.32 4.96 -17.39
CA THR A 115 -1.77 5.95 -18.31
C THR A 115 -2.34 7.35 -18.14
N ARG A 116 -3.44 7.47 -17.41
CA ARG A 116 -4.16 8.71 -17.14
C ARG A 116 -4.59 8.78 -15.69
N TYR A 117 -4.82 9.94 -15.19
CA TYR A 117 -5.40 10.15 -13.87
C TYR A 117 -6.79 10.78 -14.00
N SER A 118 -7.78 10.10 -13.43
CA SER A 118 -9.12 10.64 -13.18
C SER A 118 -9.54 10.26 -11.77
N ARG A 119 -10.18 11.15 -11.06
CA ARG A 119 -10.57 10.87 -9.66
C ARG A 119 -11.87 10.09 -9.54
N THR A 120 -12.78 10.20 -10.48
CA THR A 120 -14.08 9.57 -10.31
C THR A 120 -14.31 8.43 -11.30
N ALA A 121 -14.32 7.21 -10.78
CA ALA A 121 -14.77 6.03 -11.51
C ALA A 121 -16.29 6.03 -11.81
N LYS A 122 -17.04 6.99 -11.27
CA LYS A 122 -18.52 7.02 -11.35
C LYS A 122 -19.05 8.11 -12.27
N ASP A 123 -18.22 9.03 -12.70
CA ASP A 123 -18.64 10.12 -13.56
C ASP A 123 -17.83 10.08 -14.86
N GLU A 124 -18.45 9.57 -15.92
CA GLU A 124 -17.87 9.53 -17.27
C GLU A 124 -17.50 10.91 -17.82
N SER A 125 -18.00 11.98 -17.22
CA SER A 125 -17.66 13.36 -17.56
C SER A 125 -16.40 13.89 -16.88
N SER A 126 -15.80 13.11 -15.96
CA SER A 126 -14.60 13.55 -15.24
C SER A 126 -13.40 13.61 -16.18
N PRO A 127 -12.69 14.76 -16.22
CA PRO A 127 -11.57 14.91 -17.13
C PRO A 127 -10.43 13.95 -16.73
N GLU A 128 -9.95 13.20 -17.71
CA GLU A 128 -8.78 12.35 -17.57
C GLU A 128 -7.53 13.12 -18.01
N VAL A 129 -6.55 13.23 -17.12
CA VAL A 129 -5.28 13.88 -17.42
C VAL A 129 -4.21 12.82 -17.69
N PRO A 130 -3.58 12.81 -18.88
CA PRO A 130 -2.51 11.87 -19.18
C PRO A 130 -1.36 11.99 -18.19
N LEU A 131 -0.84 10.88 -17.69
CA LEU A 131 0.32 10.88 -16.78
C LEU A 131 1.55 11.52 -17.42
N THR A 132 1.72 11.37 -18.73
CA THR A 132 2.79 12.03 -19.49
C THR A 132 2.71 13.56 -19.41
N THR A 133 1.49 14.12 -19.44
CA THR A 133 1.26 15.56 -19.26
C THR A 133 1.64 15.99 -17.85
N ILE A 134 1.18 15.26 -16.83
CA ILE A 134 1.49 15.57 -15.42
C ILE A 134 3.00 15.50 -15.19
N VAL A 135 3.66 14.44 -15.66
CA VAL A 135 5.12 14.27 -15.54
C VAL A 135 5.87 15.43 -16.21
N ALA A 136 5.44 15.85 -17.42
CA ALA A 136 6.09 16.96 -18.12
C ALA A 136 5.97 18.28 -17.33
N LYS A 137 4.78 18.59 -16.80
CA LYS A 137 4.53 19.78 -15.96
C LYS A 137 5.38 19.75 -14.68
N LEU A 138 5.42 18.63 -13.97
CA LEU A 138 6.24 18.46 -12.77
C LEU A 138 7.73 18.63 -13.07
N LYS A 139 8.22 17.98 -14.13
CA LYS A 139 9.62 18.04 -14.54
C LYS A 139 10.04 19.48 -14.89
N ALA A 140 9.17 20.27 -15.53
CA ALA A 140 9.43 21.68 -15.83
C ALA A 140 9.66 22.53 -14.56
N LYS A 141 9.13 22.12 -13.42
CA LYS A 141 9.33 22.77 -12.11
C LYS A 141 10.40 22.08 -11.26
N GLY A 142 11.05 21.02 -11.79
CA GLY A 142 12.03 20.20 -11.08
C GLY A 142 11.41 19.39 -9.95
N LEU A 143 10.18 18.93 -10.15
CA LEU A 143 9.43 18.05 -9.27
C LEU A 143 9.26 16.66 -9.92
N LYS A 144 8.84 15.67 -9.12
CA LYS A 144 8.64 14.28 -9.51
C LYS A 144 7.17 13.89 -9.37
N LEU A 145 6.73 12.89 -10.13
CA LEU A 145 5.45 12.22 -9.92
C LEU A 145 5.64 10.94 -9.10
N GLY A 146 4.80 10.76 -8.10
CA GLY A 146 4.50 9.47 -7.50
C GLY A 146 3.07 9.05 -7.82
N VAL A 147 2.79 7.76 -7.76
CA VAL A 147 1.46 7.22 -8.04
C VAL A 147 0.96 6.34 -6.90
N TYR A 148 -0.37 6.34 -6.74
CA TYR A 148 -1.10 5.41 -5.91
C TYR A 148 -1.61 4.29 -6.82
N ASP A 149 -0.91 3.18 -6.82
CA ASP A 149 -1.22 2.00 -7.63
C ASP A 149 -0.49 0.77 -7.08
N SER A 150 -0.82 -0.43 -7.55
CA SER A 150 -0.20 -1.66 -7.08
C SER A 150 -0.13 -2.71 -8.18
N PRO A 151 0.98 -3.46 -8.30
CA PRO A 151 1.04 -4.58 -9.23
C PRO A 151 0.18 -5.77 -8.78
N PHE A 152 -0.34 -5.76 -7.56
CA PHE A 152 -1.38 -6.70 -7.13
C PHE A 152 -2.76 -6.37 -7.72
N TRP A 153 -2.92 -5.20 -8.37
CA TRP A 153 -4.15 -4.78 -9.00
C TRP A 153 -4.04 -4.82 -10.51
N TYR A 154 -5.16 -5.10 -11.18
CA TYR A 154 -5.32 -4.73 -12.57
C TYR A 154 -6.59 -3.88 -12.73
N HIS A 155 -6.51 -2.91 -13.60
CA HIS A 155 -7.64 -2.01 -13.83
C HIS A 155 -8.60 -2.61 -14.85
N TYR A 156 -9.91 -2.52 -14.58
CA TYR A 156 -10.94 -3.15 -15.42
C TYR A 156 -11.14 -2.50 -16.79
N THR A 157 -10.61 -1.32 -17.01
CA THR A 157 -10.84 -0.54 -18.23
C THR A 157 -10.26 -1.17 -19.48
N ASN A 158 -9.19 -1.96 -19.39
CA ASN A 158 -8.66 -2.72 -20.52
C ASN A 158 -8.32 -4.18 -20.16
N PRO A 159 -9.34 -5.02 -19.90
CA PRO A 159 -9.13 -6.41 -19.49
C PRO A 159 -8.50 -7.28 -20.59
N ASN A 160 -8.57 -6.84 -21.84
CA ASN A 160 -8.03 -7.55 -22.99
C ASN A 160 -6.61 -7.13 -23.37
N ALA A 161 -6.02 -6.18 -22.65
CA ALA A 161 -4.62 -5.82 -22.85
C ALA A 161 -3.73 -7.07 -22.76
N VAL A 162 -2.76 -7.17 -23.65
CA VAL A 162 -1.77 -8.25 -23.64
C VAL A 162 -0.63 -7.83 -22.74
N ILE A 163 -0.26 -8.71 -21.81
CA ILE A 163 0.85 -8.47 -20.88
C ILE A 163 2.16 -8.44 -21.69
N PRO A 164 2.95 -7.36 -21.61
CA PRO A 164 4.22 -7.27 -22.29
C PRO A 164 5.17 -8.42 -21.92
N GLY A 165 5.86 -8.99 -22.91
CA GLY A 165 6.79 -10.10 -22.69
C GLY A 165 6.14 -11.47 -22.53
N THR A 166 4.83 -11.59 -22.81
CA THR A 166 4.11 -12.86 -22.84
C THR A 166 3.66 -13.20 -24.25
N ASP A 167 3.37 -14.48 -24.50
CA ASP A 167 2.79 -14.95 -25.76
C ASP A 167 1.25 -14.80 -25.71
N GLY A 168 0.79 -13.55 -25.80
CA GLY A 168 -0.63 -13.21 -25.91
C GLY A 168 -1.46 -13.38 -24.63
N ILE A 169 -0.83 -13.49 -23.44
CA ILE A 169 -1.57 -13.59 -22.17
C ILE A 169 -2.26 -12.25 -21.90
N LYS A 170 -3.57 -12.30 -21.67
CA LYS A 170 -4.38 -11.12 -21.35
C LYS A 170 -4.31 -10.77 -19.87
N VAL A 171 -4.38 -9.48 -19.56
CA VAL A 171 -4.43 -8.99 -18.16
C VAL A 171 -5.61 -9.60 -17.40
N SER A 172 -6.77 -9.74 -18.02
CA SER A 172 -7.95 -10.37 -17.41
C SER A 172 -7.72 -11.82 -16.96
N SER A 173 -6.78 -12.55 -17.56
CA SER A 173 -6.47 -13.93 -17.16
C SER A 173 -5.68 -14.03 -15.86
N LEU A 174 -5.21 -12.90 -15.32
CA LEU A 174 -4.55 -12.82 -14.01
C LEU A 174 -5.56 -12.70 -12.86
N ALA A 175 -6.82 -12.36 -13.17
CA ALA A 175 -7.86 -12.19 -12.16
C ALA A 175 -8.27 -13.52 -11.53
N TYR A 176 -8.91 -13.43 -10.37
CA TYR A 176 -9.58 -14.55 -9.74
C TYR A 176 -10.52 -15.27 -10.71
N ASP A 177 -10.38 -16.58 -10.79
CA ASP A 177 -11.21 -17.47 -11.59
C ASP A 177 -11.71 -18.63 -10.71
N PRO A 178 -13.02 -18.72 -10.42
CA PRO A 178 -13.55 -19.77 -9.54
C PRO A 178 -13.20 -21.20 -9.98
N ALA A 179 -12.94 -21.41 -11.26
CA ALA A 179 -12.56 -22.72 -11.78
C ALA A 179 -11.09 -23.09 -11.47
N LYS A 180 -10.21 -22.10 -11.44
CA LYS A 180 -8.78 -22.25 -11.16
C LYS A 180 -8.47 -22.09 -9.68
N ASP A 181 -9.11 -21.10 -9.03
CA ASP A 181 -8.77 -20.61 -7.69
C ASP A 181 -9.72 -21.20 -6.63
N LYS A 182 -9.91 -22.49 -6.65
CA LYS A 182 -10.88 -23.18 -5.76
C LYS A 182 -10.56 -23.07 -4.28
N ASP A 183 -9.31 -22.78 -3.95
CA ASP A 183 -8.82 -22.56 -2.59
C ASP A 183 -9.02 -21.13 -2.09
N ILE A 184 -9.35 -20.21 -3.00
CA ILE A 184 -9.66 -18.81 -2.67
C ILE A 184 -11.18 -18.66 -2.59
N LYS A 185 -11.68 -18.34 -1.40
CA LYS A 185 -13.13 -18.23 -1.19
C LYS A 185 -13.70 -16.91 -1.66
N HIS A 186 -12.96 -15.85 -1.46
CA HIS A 186 -13.41 -14.50 -1.78
C HIS A 186 -12.31 -13.71 -2.46
N PRO A 187 -12.58 -13.11 -3.61
CA PRO A 187 -11.56 -12.36 -4.34
C PRO A 187 -11.14 -11.04 -3.69
N GLY A 188 -11.78 -10.59 -2.62
CA GLY A 188 -11.41 -9.37 -1.89
C GLY A 188 -11.51 -8.09 -2.72
N SER A 189 -12.04 -8.14 -3.94
CA SER A 189 -12.12 -6.97 -4.79
C SER A 189 -13.33 -6.12 -4.46
N LYS A 190 -13.17 -4.80 -4.58
CA LYS A 190 -14.29 -3.87 -4.66
C LYS A 190 -14.15 -3.08 -5.96
N ASP A 191 -15.12 -3.18 -6.78
CA ASP A 191 -15.63 -2.35 -7.88
C ASP A 191 -14.66 -1.52 -8.76
N GLN A 192 -13.39 -1.35 -8.43
CA GLN A 192 -12.49 -0.44 -9.15
C GLN A 192 -11.28 -1.12 -9.78
N PHE A 193 -10.85 -2.25 -9.24
CA PHE A 193 -9.76 -3.07 -9.77
C PHE A 193 -9.98 -4.54 -9.43
N GLY A 194 -9.37 -5.43 -10.21
CA GLY A 194 -9.24 -6.85 -9.90
C GLY A 194 -7.92 -7.13 -9.20
N TRP A 195 -7.88 -8.21 -8.44
CA TRP A 195 -6.63 -8.70 -7.87
C TRP A 195 -5.90 -9.60 -8.84
N VAL A 196 -4.60 -9.43 -8.93
CA VAL A 196 -3.69 -10.30 -9.70
C VAL A 196 -3.35 -11.52 -8.86
N VAL A 197 -3.75 -12.70 -9.32
CA VAL A 197 -3.38 -13.98 -8.69
C VAL A 197 -1.97 -14.36 -9.10
N THR A 198 -1.03 -14.31 -8.17
CA THR A 198 0.41 -14.48 -8.47
C THR A 198 0.80 -15.87 -8.97
N ASP A 199 -0.09 -16.86 -8.88
CA ASP A 199 0.14 -18.20 -9.43
C ASP A 199 -0.27 -18.33 -10.91
N HIS A 200 -1.00 -17.36 -11.43
CA HIS A 200 -1.43 -17.41 -12.82
C HIS A 200 -0.26 -17.15 -13.77
N PRO A 201 -0.21 -17.83 -14.92
CA PRO A 201 0.78 -17.58 -15.96
C PRO A 201 0.75 -16.11 -16.39
N GLY A 202 1.92 -15.50 -16.52
CA GLY A 202 2.05 -14.09 -16.89
C GLY A 202 2.02 -13.10 -15.71
N ALA A 203 1.73 -13.54 -14.49
CA ALA A 203 1.68 -12.65 -13.34
C ALA A 203 3.04 -12.00 -13.04
N GLU A 204 4.14 -12.74 -13.12
CA GLU A 204 5.47 -12.16 -12.91
C GLU A 204 5.80 -11.11 -13.99
N GLN A 205 5.49 -11.39 -15.26
CA GLN A 205 5.69 -10.44 -16.35
C GLN A 205 4.84 -9.18 -16.16
N TYR A 206 3.63 -9.32 -15.61
CA TYR A 206 2.79 -8.17 -15.29
C TYR A 206 3.43 -7.30 -14.20
N PHE A 207 3.98 -7.90 -13.14
CA PHE A 207 4.73 -7.16 -12.12
C PHE A 207 5.95 -6.46 -12.72
N GLU A 208 6.73 -7.13 -13.56
CA GLU A 208 7.86 -6.51 -14.26
C GLU A 208 7.42 -5.33 -15.12
N GLY A 209 6.40 -5.55 -15.95
CA GLY A 209 5.82 -4.52 -16.81
C GLY A 209 5.32 -3.30 -16.05
N PHE A 210 4.72 -3.50 -14.89
CA PHE A 210 4.26 -2.42 -13.99
C PHE A 210 5.40 -1.47 -13.61
N PHE A 211 6.49 -2.00 -13.09
CA PHE A 211 7.64 -1.18 -12.69
C PHE A 211 8.35 -0.54 -13.89
N LYS A 212 8.44 -1.28 -15.00
CA LYS A 212 9.00 -0.75 -16.25
C LYS A 212 8.17 0.41 -16.77
N HIS A 213 6.85 0.25 -16.84
CA HIS A 213 5.91 1.28 -17.29
C HIS A 213 6.09 2.58 -16.52
N TYR A 214 6.06 2.52 -15.19
CA TYR A 214 6.23 3.72 -14.38
C TYR A 214 7.61 4.34 -14.50
N SER A 215 8.66 3.53 -14.54
CA SER A 215 10.02 4.03 -14.74
C SER A 215 10.18 4.73 -16.10
N ASP A 216 9.63 4.16 -17.16
CA ASP A 216 9.67 4.75 -18.51
C ASP A 216 8.90 6.08 -18.58
N LEU A 217 7.80 6.21 -17.86
CA LEU A 217 7.07 7.47 -17.69
C LEU A 217 7.84 8.52 -16.84
N GLY A 218 8.87 8.10 -16.12
CA GLY A 218 9.60 8.99 -15.19
C GLY A 218 8.98 9.09 -13.80
N VAL A 219 8.01 8.22 -13.47
CA VAL A 219 7.49 8.06 -12.11
C VAL A 219 8.55 7.43 -11.22
N LYS A 220 8.73 7.99 -10.03
CA LYS A 220 9.80 7.58 -9.10
C LYS A 220 9.31 6.99 -7.79
N PHE A 221 8.00 6.95 -7.57
CA PHE A 221 7.40 6.50 -6.32
C PHE A 221 6.05 5.83 -6.60
N VAL A 222 5.84 4.69 -5.96
CA VAL A 222 4.56 3.97 -5.99
C VAL A 222 4.10 3.69 -4.56
N ARG A 223 2.86 4.09 -4.25
CA ARG A 223 2.17 3.81 -2.98
C ARG A 223 1.19 2.67 -3.21
N MET A 224 1.49 1.51 -2.62
CA MET A 224 0.71 0.27 -2.77
C MET A 224 -0.14 0.04 -1.55
N ASP A 225 -1.46 0.04 -1.71
CA ASP A 225 -2.40 -0.08 -0.61
C ASP A 225 -3.14 -1.42 -0.57
N PHE A 226 -3.92 -1.63 0.50
CA PHE A 226 -4.74 -2.83 0.74
C PHE A 226 -3.97 -4.14 0.77
N LEU A 227 -2.73 -4.13 1.21
CA LEU A 227 -1.89 -5.32 1.20
C LEU A 227 -2.42 -6.44 2.11
N SER A 228 -3.03 -6.09 3.24
CA SER A 228 -3.70 -7.06 4.12
C SER A 228 -4.92 -7.71 3.46
N TRP A 229 -5.66 -6.97 2.62
CA TRP A 229 -6.79 -7.54 1.89
C TRP A 229 -6.34 -8.61 0.91
N TYR A 230 -5.22 -8.39 0.25
CA TYR A 230 -4.65 -9.40 -0.62
C TYR A 230 -4.20 -10.63 0.18
N GLU A 231 -3.52 -10.41 1.31
CA GLU A 231 -2.93 -11.50 2.09
C GLU A 231 -3.98 -12.42 2.71
N ASP A 232 -4.93 -11.87 3.47
CA ASP A 232 -5.89 -12.67 4.23
C ASP A 232 -7.34 -12.15 4.20
N GLY A 233 -7.63 -11.16 3.39
CA GLY A 233 -8.97 -10.62 3.26
C GLY A 233 -9.40 -9.70 4.40
N MET A 234 -8.48 -9.22 5.22
CA MET A 234 -8.78 -8.32 6.31
C MET A 234 -9.03 -6.90 5.82
N ASN A 235 -10.21 -6.38 6.12
CA ASN A 235 -10.54 -4.97 6.07
C ASN A 235 -10.27 -4.33 7.44
N TYR A 236 -10.46 -3.04 7.57
CA TYR A 236 -10.23 -2.30 8.82
C TYR A 236 -10.93 -2.89 10.05
N THR A 237 -12.12 -3.41 9.91
CA THR A 237 -12.94 -3.94 11.00
C THR A 237 -13.48 -5.32 10.71
N ASP A 238 -13.47 -5.74 9.46
CA ASP A 238 -14.15 -6.93 9.00
C ASP A 238 -13.18 -7.90 8.36
N VAL A 239 -13.36 -9.17 8.66
CA VAL A 239 -12.79 -10.26 7.88
C VAL A 239 -13.64 -10.36 6.63
N ILE A 240 -13.10 -9.95 5.48
CA ILE A 240 -13.79 -10.07 4.19
C ILE A 240 -13.80 -11.54 3.77
N ASP A 241 -12.68 -12.22 3.92
CA ASP A 241 -12.48 -13.67 3.80
C ASP A 241 -10.97 -13.99 3.96
N ARG A 242 -10.55 -15.18 3.53
CA ARG A 242 -9.16 -15.63 3.64
C ARG A 242 -8.18 -14.86 2.75
N GLY A 243 -8.65 -14.02 1.84
CA GLY A 243 -7.80 -13.35 0.85
C GLY A 243 -7.15 -14.35 -0.12
N TYR A 244 -5.97 -14.00 -0.60
CA TYR A 244 -5.23 -14.82 -1.58
C TYR A 244 -4.14 -15.71 -0.94
N GLY A 245 -3.88 -15.51 0.33
CA GLY A 245 -2.95 -16.31 1.14
C GLY A 245 -1.54 -15.75 1.21
N ARG A 246 -0.86 -16.12 2.29
CA ARG A 246 0.51 -15.65 2.60
C ARG A 246 1.52 -16.01 1.52
N GLU A 247 1.46 -17.21 0.94
CA GLU A 247 2.41 -17.64 -0.08
C GLU A 247 2.35 -16.76 -1.33
N ARG A 248 1.14 -16.46 -1.82
CA ARG A 248 0.92 -15.58 -2.97
C ARG A 248 1.35 -14.15 -2.69
N TYR A 249 1.08 -13.68 -1.48
CA TYR A 249 1.55 -12.37 -1.01
C TYR A 249 3.09 -12.29 -1.01
N VAL A 250 3.76 -13.26 -0.38
CA VAL A 250 5.23 -13.32 -0.33
C VAL A 250 5.84 -13.38 -1.72
N LYS A 251 5.29 -14.19 -2.62
CA LYS A 251 5.72 -14.30 -4.01
C LYS A 251 5.65 -12.95 -4.73
N GLY A 252 4.53 -12.23 -4.60
CA GLY A 252 4.39 -10.89 -5.14
C GLY A 252 5.38 -9.89 -4.53
N MET A 253 5.62 -9.96 -3.22
CA MET A 253 6.61 -9.11 -2.55
C MET A 253 8.04 -9.39 -3.02
N GLN A 254 8.39 -10.63 -3.33
CA GLN A 254 9.68 -10.97 -3.91
C GLN A 254 9.84 -10.35 -5.31
N TRP A 255 8.79 -10.36 -6.13
CA TRP A 255 8.80 -9.67 -7.42
C TRP A 255 8.87 -8.15 -7.29
N ILE A 256 8.16 -7.57 -6.32
CA ILE A 256 8.30 -6.14 -5.99
C ILE A 256 9.75 -5.81 -5.64
N ASN A 257 10.38 -6.59 -4.75
CA ASN A 257 11.80 -6.42 -4.44
C ASN A 257 12.69 -6.41 -5.68
N LYS A 258 12.52 -7.41 -6.54
CA LYS A 258 13.31 -7.60 -7.76
C LYS A 258 13.15 -6.43 -8.74
N TYR A 259 11.91 -6.05 -9.01
CA TYR A 259 11.62 -5.10 -10.09
C TYR A 259 11.67 -3.64 -9.65
N ALA A 260 11.37 -3.34 -8.39
CA ALA A 260 11.59 -2.00 -7.83
C ALA A 260 13.08 -1.60 -7.92
N GLN A 261 13.99 -2.51 -7.57
CA GLN A 261 15.43 -2.27 -7.70
C GLN A 261 15.85 -2.15 -9.15
N LYS A 262 15.40 -3.07 -10.01
CA LYS A 262 15.75 -3.09 -11.44
C LYS A 262 15.39 -1.77 -12.14
N TYR A 263 14.25 -1.19 -11.81
CA TYR A 263 13.72 0.00 -12.49
C TYR A 263 13.85 1.30 -11.68
N GLY A 264 14.42 1.24 -10.48
CA GLY A 264 14.68 2.41 -9.63
C GLY A 264 13.40 3.13 -9.19
N VAL A 265 12.38 2.38 -8.80
CA VAL A 265 11.09 2.89 -8.33
C VAL A 265 11.00 2.69 -6.81
N TYR A 266 10.79 3.78 -6.09
CA TYR A 266 10.60 3.77 -4.64
C TYR A 266 9.23 3.19 -4.29
N VAL A 267 9.19 2.28 -3.32
CA VAL A 267 7.97 1.56 -2.93
C VAL A 267 7.54 1.93 -1.52
N SER A 268 6.31 2.42 -1.39
CA SER A 268 5.61 2.62 -0.12
C SER A 268 4.53 1.56 0.05
N LEU A 269 4.64 0.77 1.10
CA LEU A 269 3.72 -0.30 1.43
C LEU A 269 2.67 0.18 2.44
N VAL A 270 1.39 0.00 2.13
CA VAL A 270 0.27 0.45 2.96
C VAL A 270 -0.61 -0.73 3.34
N MET A 271 -1.06 -0.74 4.58
CA MET A 271 -1.87 -1.81 5.16
C MET A 271 -1.25 -3.24 5.14
N PRO A 272 0.07 -3.44 5.29
CA PRO A 272 0.56 -4.79 5.49
C PRO A 272 0.36 -5.23 6.93
N HIS A 273 0.26 -6.54 7.18
CA HIS A 273 0.21 -7.08 8.55
C HIS A 273 1.53 -7.05 9.31
N LEU A 274 2.64 -6.77 8.66
CA LEU A 274 3.99 -6.75 9.22
C LEU A 274 4.36 -8.03 9.98
N ARG A 275 3.91 -9.18 9.53
CA ARG A 275 4.13 -10.48 10.18
C ARG A 275 5.62 -10.81 10.27
N ASN A 276 6.01 -11.54 11.31
CA ASN A 276 7.40 -11.93 11.55
C ASN A 276 8.36 -10.73 11.58
N ASN A 277 8.01 -9.67 12.28
CA ASN A 277 8.76 -8.41 12.31
C ASN A 277 8.93 -7.78 10.91
N ALA A 278 7.88 -7.77 10.13
CA ALA A 278 7.87 -7.26 8.77
C ALA A 278 8.91 -7.93 7.86
N LEU A 279 9.10 -9.25 8.02
CA LEU A 279 10.22 -9.96 7.39
C LEU A 279 10.32 -9.72 5.89
N ILE A 280 9.22 -9.90 5.14
CA ILE A 280 9.25 -9.70 3.69
C ILE A 280 9.10 -8.21 3.32
N GLU A 281 8.33 -7.44 4.08
CA GLU A 281 8.10 -6.03 3.82
C GLU A 281 9.40 -5.20 3.90
N ARG A 282 10.30 -5.56 4.83
CA ARG A 282 11.63 -4.90 4.96
C ARG A 282 12.51 -5.05 3.73
N TYR A 283 12.29 -6.09 2.93
CA TYR A 283 13.01 -6.32 1.69
C TYR A 283 12.31 -5.70 0.50
N ALA A 284 10.97 -5.77 0.45
CA ALA A 284 10.17 -5.34 -0.70
C ALA A 284 9.92 -3.82 -0.75
N GLY A 285 9.92 -3.13 0.40
CA GLY A 285 9.57 -1.72 0.47
C GLY A 285 10.71 -0.82 0.93
N ASN A 286 10.64 0.45 0.51
CA ASN A 286 11.48 1.52 1.04
C ASN A 286 10.79 2.21 2.22
N MET A 287 9.45 2.21 2.23
CA MET A 287 8.62 2.80 3.26
C MET A 287 7.44 1.89 3.58
N VAL A 288 7.00 1.87 4.83
CA VAL A 288 5.88 1.03 5.26
C VAL A 288 5.00 1.75 6.26
N ARG A 289 3.72 1.68 6.05
CA ARG A 289 2.69 2.18 6.95
C ARG A 289 2.58 1.29 8.18
N ILE A 290 2.64 1.90 9.35
CA ILE A 290 2.72 1.18 10.63
C ILE A 290 1.47 1.29 11.49
N ASP A 291 0.49 2.07 11.06
CA ASP A 291 -0.74 2.31 11.80
C ASP A 291 -1.92 2.59 10.86
N ALA A 292 -3.11 2.70 11.42
CA ALA A 292 -4.34 3.01 10.71
C ALA A 292 -4.35 4.41 10.09
N ASP A 293 -5.32 4.70 9.22
CA ASP A 293 -5.45 5.99 8.57
C ASP A 293 -5.61 7.14 9.57
N ALA A 294 -4.82 8.18 9.40
CA ALA A 294 -4.96 9.43 10.13
C ALA A 294 -6.17 10.27 9.66
N LEU A 295 -6.87 9.83 8.61
CA LEU A 295 -8.05 10.45 8.01
C LEU A 295 -7.85 11.94 7.69
N GLU A 296 -8.17 12.84 8.62
CA GLU A 296 -7.99 14.27 8.44
C GLU A 296 -6.54 14.74 8.54
N GLY A 297 -5.61 13.86 8.91
CA GLY A 297 -4.19 14.17 9.01
C GLY A 297 -3.82 15.17 10.12
N SER A 298 -4.69 15.40 11.10
CA SER A 298 -4.42 16.30 12.23
C SER A 298 -3.54 15.64 13.28
N TRP A 299 -2.85 16.45 14.08
CA TRP A 299 -2.10 15.96 15.23
C TRP A 299 -2.95 15.16 16.22
N TYR A 300 -4.22 15.54 16.35
CA TYR A 300 -5.18 14.80 17.18
C TYR A 300 -5.32 13.35 16.69
N ARG A 301 -5.49 13.16 15.38
CA ARG A 301 -5.59 11.81 14.81
C ARG A 301 -4.29 11.05 14.84
N PHE A 302 -3.18 11.74 14.75
CA PHE A 302 -1.85 11.13 14.80
C PHE A 302 -1.53 10.59 16.21
N SER A 303 -2.04 11.26 17.25
CA SER A 303 -1.87 10.87 18.67
C SER A 303 -3.08 10.16 19.29
N ASP A 304 -4.12 9.86 18.52
CA ASP A 304 -5.35 9.24 19.02
C ASP A 304 -5.09 7.77 19.42
N ASN A 305 -5.17 7.48 20.71
CA ASN A 305 -4.95 6.15 21.25
C ASN A 305 -5.98 5.10 20.78
N ASN A 306 -7.10 5.52 20.24
CA ASN A 306 -8.11 4.59 19.70
C ASN A 306 -7.91 4.28 18.23
N ARG A 307 -6.97 4.93 17.56
CA ARG A 307 -6.78 4.81 16.12
C ARG A 307 -6.39 3.40 15.70
N GLY A 308 -5.42 2.79 16.39
CA GLY A 308 -5.00 1.42 16.14
C GLY A 308 -6.01 0.38 16.61
N SER A 309 -6.61 0.56 17.75
CA SER A 309 -7.56 -0.39 18.34
C SER A 309 -8.84 -0.60 17.54
N LEU A 310 -9.16 0.32 16.63
CA LEU A 310 -10.31 0.21 15.75
C LEU A 310 -10.06 -0.73 14.56
N ARG A 311 -8.87 -1.29 14.42
CA ARG A 311 -8.40 -1.97 13.22
C ARG A 311 -7.96 -3.38 13.52
N GLY A 312 -8.90 -4.27 13.71
CA GLY A 312 -8.58 -5.69 13.83
C GLY A 312 -7.71 -6.18 12.66
N GLY A 313 -6.69 -6.97 12.95
CA GLY A 313 -5.83 -7.60 11.95
C GLY A 313 -4.74 -6.73 11.33
N TRP A 314 -4.64 -5.47 11.69
CA TRP A 314 -3.54 -4.62 11.25
C TRP A 314 -2.47 -4.48 12.36
N PRO A 315 -1.18 -4.24 12.02
CA PRO A 315 -0.14 -4.08 13.04
C PRO A 315 -0.50 -2.88 13.92
N ASN A 316 -0.77 -3.20 15.18
CA ASN A 316 -1.39 -2.25 16.07
C ASN A 316 -0.40 -1.63 17.01
N SER A 317 -0.33 -0.33 16.88
CA SER A 317 -0.02 0.54 17.97
C SER A 317 -1.29 1.30 18.32
N GLU A 318 -1.41 1.79 19.55
CA GLU A 318 -2.56 2.59 19.95
C GLU A 318 -2.62 3.90 19.17
N ASN A 319 -1.47 4.41 18.78
CA ASN A 319 -1.31 5.60 17.94
C ASN A 319 -0.02 5.55 17.12
N ALA A 320 0.16 6.48 16.20
CA ALA A 320 1.31 6.50 15.33
C ALA A 320 2.65 6.70 16.06
N PHE A 321 2.67 7.43 17.19
CA PHE A 321 3.91 7.60 17.97
C PHE A 321 4.36 6.29 18.60
N ASP A 322 3.42 5.52 19.17
CA ASP A 322 3.71 4.17 19.69
C ASP A 322 4.14 3.24 18.55
N GLY A 323 3.53 3.38 17.40
CA GLY A 323 3.92 2.68 16.17
C GLY A 323 5.37 2.95 15.81
N PHE A 324 5.82 4.19 15.81
CA PHE A 324 7.22 4.53 15.55
C PHE A 324 8.18 3.92 16.57
N ILE A 325 7.79 3.90 17.86
CA ILE A 325 8.60 3.28 18.91
C ILE A 325 8.68 1.77 18.72
N ASN A 326 7.54 1.12 18.55
CA ASN A 326 7.43 -0.33 18.44
C ASN A 326 8.18 -0.88 17.23
N TRP A 327 8.12 -0.18 16.11
CA TRP A 327 8.75 -0.59 14.84
C TRP A 327 10.14 0.03 14.61
N SER A 328 10.65 0.85 15.53
CA SER A 328 11.95 1.52 15.40
C SER A 328 13.12 0.57 15.04
N LYS A 329 13.08 -0.66 15.52
CA LYS A 329 14.13 -1.68 15.29
C LYS A 329 14.32 -2.04 13.82
N ILE A 330 13.26 -1.98 13.01
CA ILE A 330 13.34 -2.31 11.59
C ILE A 330 13.69 -1.12 10.71
N SER A 331 13.66 0.09 11.25
CA SER A 331 13.87 1.33 10.51
C SER A 331 15.29 1.88 10.66
N GLY A 332 15.70 2.71 9.72
CA GLY A 332 17.00 3.40 9.77
C GLY A 332 17.61 3.64 8.40
N ARG A 333 18.89 4.02 8.41
CA ARG A 333 19.66 4.20 7.16
C ARG A 333 19.80 2.85 6.45
N LYS A 334 19.54 2.84 5.14
CA LYS A 334 19.50 1.62 4.31
C LYS A 334 18.53 0.55 4.80
N LYS A 335 17.53 0.98 5.55
CA LYS A 335 16.43 0.15 6.01
C LYS A 335 15.12 0.79 5.59
N ILE A 336 14.03 0.03 5.74
CA ILE A 336 12.69 0.54 5.50
C ILE A 336 12.41 1.77 6.38
N ARG A 337 11.68 2.75 5.84
CA ARG A 337 11.20 3.93 6.57
C ARG A 337 9.81 3.66 7.11
N LEU A 338 9.54 4.13 8.32
CA LEU A 338 8.21 4.03 8.91
C LEU A 338 7.34 5.20 8.45
N ASP A 339 6.10 4.90 8.11
CA ASP A 339 5.08 5.86 7.70
C ASP A 339 3.93 5.86 8.73
N GLY A 340 3.72 6.98 9.38
CA GLY A 340 2.61 7.19 10.34
C GLY A 340 1.37 7.78 9.69
N ASP A 341 1.34 7.86 8.35
CA ASP A 341 0.31 8.51 7.56
C ASP A 341 0.47 10.03 7.40
N PHE A 342 -0.50 10.65 6.73
CA PHE A 342 -0.48 12.06 6.41
C PHE A 342 -0.58 12.96 7.63
N ILE A 343 0.19 14.02 7.62
CA ILE A 343 -0.01 15.21 8.46
C ILE A 343 -0.48 16.33 7.53
N ARG A 344 -1.53 17.02 7.93
CA ARG A 344 -2.12 18.13 7.19
C ARG A 344 -2.14 19.41 8.02
#